data_0c113741a300cdf705214d11b75ec4c8
#
_entry.id   0c113741a300cdf705214d11b75ec4c8
#
_cell.length_a   1.000
_cell.length_b   1.000
_cell.length_c   1.000
_cell.angle_alpha   90.00
_cell.angle_beta   90.00
_cell.angle_gamma   90.00
#
_symmetry.space_group_name_H-M   'P 1'
#
loop_
_entity.id
_entity.type
_entity.pdbx_description
1 polymer ?
#
loop_
_entity_poly.entity_id
_entity_poly.type
_entity_poly.pdbx_seq_one_letter_code
_entity_poly.pdbx_strand_id
1 'polypeptide(L)'
;VKKRYSLRFYLIGAVAARAGDEMSGPALMLTAFALTGSTITASSLLAAITISAAVGGPVLGALLDRTHRPGRLLAGALVLYAVGLGTILGGLGRWPFAVTILIAAVTGLLGPALSGGWTAQLPRVVSGDQLPRANALDAMTFNMASLAGPALAGGVAEALGAPMAVVVSVVLIALALPAAWMLPARPGRVLGVRATSVTSDLVAGVRVILGRPSLARATLTSTVSCIAQGMLMACIPLLGERVLGEAGRGAVLLSCVAIAALVANVVLAGFPRSVAPDTIIWASALVQAAALALAAWGQPVVLIVAVLIVGIGEGPQLAALFAVRHREAPDHLRGQIFTTGASLKITGFALGAAVAGPVATWSLPGALALAASVAALAALAFFVIPSTTANSPEAVTMST
;
A
#
# COMPACT_ATOMS: atom_id res chain seq x y z
N VAL A 1 12.41 -26.22 22.64
CA VAL A 1 11.29 -25.25 22.54
C VAL A 1 11.50 -24.43 21.27
N LYS A 2 10.79 -24.74 20.15
CA LYS A 2 10.77 -23.88 18.95
C LYS A 2 10.21 -22.52 19.38
N LYS A 3 11.02 -21.46 19.36
CA LYS A 3 10.55 -20.08 19.58
C LYS A 3 9.40 -19.85 18.61
N ARG A 4 8.17 -19.71 19.12
CA ARG A 4 7.01 -19.35 18.28
C ARG A 4 7.30 -17.99 17.68
N TYR A 5 7.21 -17.87 16.35
CA TYR A 5 7.27 -16.61 15.63
C TYR A 5 6.16 -15.69 16.17
N SER A 6 6.52 -14.53 16.71
CA SER A 6 5.58 -13.64 17.40
C SER A 6 5.04 -12.55 16.49
N LEU A 7 3.83 -12.08 16.75
CA LEU A 7 3.25 -10.93 16.06
C LEU A 7 4.14 -9.67 16.18
N ARG A 8 4.76 -9.47 17.36
CA ARG A 8 5.70 -8.33 17.55
C ARG A 8 6.87 -8.39 16.58
N PHE A 9 7.46 -9.56 16.40
CA PHE A 9 8.59 -9.74 15.49
C PHE A 9 8.17 -9.55 14.02
N TYR A 10 6.95 -10.01 13.66
CA TYR A 10 6.34 -9.74 12.38
C TYR A 10 6.18 -8.22 12.14
N LEU A 11 5.60 -7.49 13.09
CA LEU A 11 5.33 -6.05 12.96
C LEU A 11 6.62 -5.23 12.86
N ILE A 12 7.65 -5.57 13.65
CA ILE A 12 8.97 -4.90 13.57
C ILE A 12 9.55 -5.07 12.16
N GLY A 13 9.53 -6.29 11.63
CA GLY A 13 9.98 -6.55 10.26
C GLY A 13 9.13 -5.82 9.20
N ALA A 14 7.81 -5.77 9.39
CA ALA A 14 6.90 -5.06 8.50
C ALA A 14 7.17 -3.54 8.49
N VAL A 15 7.35 -2.93 9.67
CA VAL A 15 7.70 -1.50 9.78
C VAL A 15 9.03 -1.22 9.08
N ALA A 16 10.06 -2.02 9.34
CA ALA A 16 11.37 -1.83 8.75
C ALA A 16 11.35 -1.96 7.22
N ALA A 17 10.69 -3.01 6.68
CA ALA A 17 10.57 -3.21 5.24
C ALA A 17 9.82 -2.06 4.56
N ARG A 18 8.67 -1.67 5.13
CA ARG A 18 7.82 -0.61 4.57
C ARG A 18 8.44 0.77 4.70
N ALA A 19 9.07 1.08 5.83
CA ALA A 19 9.77 2.36 6.00
C ALA A 19 10.93 2.49 5.02
N GLY A 20 11.69 1.41 4.78
CA GLY A 20 12.72 1.39 3.75
C GLY A 20 12.15 1.55 2.34
N ASP A 21 11.03 0.90 2.02
CA ASP A 21 10.34 1.02 0.73
C ASP A 21 9.83 2.45 0.49
N GLU A 22 9.07 3.01 1.44
CA GLU A 22 8.54 4.39 1.36
C GLU A 22 9.64 5.47 1.34
N MET A 23 10.78 5.19 1.95
CA MET A 23 11.96 6.06 1.90
C MET A 23 12.68 5.99 0.56
N SER A 24 12.65 4.84 -0.13
CA SER A 24 13.49 4.54 -1.31
C SER A 24 13.23 5.49 -2.49
N GLY A 25 11.96 5.75 -2.80
CA GLY A 25 11.56 6.63 -3.90
C GLY A 25 12.06 8.07 -3.71
N PRO A 26 11.67 8.75 -2.61
CA PRO A 26 12.19 10.08 -2.29
C PRO A 26 13.73 10.14 -2.21
N ALA A 27 14.37 9.15 -1.60
CA ALA A 27 15.82 9.09 -1.48
C ALA A 27 16.52 9.01 -2.85
N LEU A 28 16.02 8.18 -3.76
CA LEU A 28 16.54 8.08 -5.13
C LEU A 28 16.29 9.37 -5.92
N MET A 29 15.12 9.98 -5.77
CA MET A 29 14.79 11.25 -6.43
C MET A 29 15.74 12.36 -5.98
N LEU A 30 15.96 12.52 -4.67
CA LEU A 30 16.89 13.50 -4.11
C LEU A 30 18.32 13.24 -4.56
N THR A 31 18.75 11.98 -4.57
CA THR A 31 20.10 11.58 -4.99
C THR A 31 20.32 11.84 -6.48
N ALA A 32 19.34 11.47 -7.32
CA ALA A 32 19.41 11.70 -8.75
C ALA A 32 19.50 13.19 -9.05
N PHE A 33 18.68 14.01 -8.39
CA PHE A 33 18.73 15.46 -8.55
C PHE A 33 20.07 16.04 -8.09
N ALA A 34 20.57 15.61 -6.93
CA ALA A 34 21.85 16.09 -6.40
C ALA A 34 23.06 15.75 -7.29
N LEU A 35 23.05 14.57 -7.94
CA LEU A 35 24.16 14.12 -8.78
C LEU A 35 24.09 14.61 -10.22
N THR A 36 22.90 14.84 -10.76
CA THR A 36 22.70 15.16 -12.19
C THR A 36 22.19 16.58 -12.44
N GLY A 37 21.66 17.27 -11.42
CA GLY A 37 20.98 18.57 -11.58
C GLY A 37 19.67 18.49 -12.39
N SER A 38 19.22 17.29 -12.77
CA SER A 38 18.10 17.09 -13.69
C SER A 38 16.86 16.57 -12.93
N THR A 39 15.81 17.39 -12.94
CA THR A 39 14.47 16.98 -12.43
C THR A 39 13.87 15.87 -13.28
N ILE A 40 14.15 15.83 -14.58
CA ILE A 40 13.68 14.79 -15.49
C ILE A 40 14.29 13.44 -15.11
N THR A 41 15.59 13.39 -14.84
CA THR A 41 16.26 12.16 -14.38
C THR A 41 15.68 11.68 -13.05
N ALA A 42 15.49 12.58 -12.09
CA ALA A 42 14.94 12.27 -10.78
C ALA A 42 13.51 11.72 -10.86
N SER A 43 12.62 12.40 -11.58
CA SER A 43 11.22 11.98 -11.73
C SER A 43 11.08 10.68 -12.56
N SER A 44 11.92 10.50 -13.58
CA SER A 44 11.90 9.26 -14.38
C SER A 44 12.33 8.03 -13.57
N LEU A 45 13.27 8.14 -12.65
CA LEU A 45 13.64 7.04 -11.74
C LEU A 45 12.48 6.67 -10.81
N LEU A 46 11.84 7.68 -10.21
CA LEU A 46 10.67 7.45 -9.37
C LEU A 46 9.53 6.80 -10.16
N ALA A 47 9.27 7.30 -11.37
CA ALA A 47 8.25 6.73 -12.25
C ALA A 47 8.57 5.28 -12.63
N ALA A 48 9.83 4.95 -12.98
CA ALA A 48 10.23 3.61 -13.34
C ALA A 48 9.98 2.59 -12.21
N ILE A 49 10.35 2.93 -10.96
CA ILE A 49 10.09 2.08 -9.79
C ILE A 49 8.59 1.93 -9.54
N THR A 50 7.82 3.02 -9.58
CA THR A 50 6.40 3.01 -9.25
C THR A 50 5.57 2.28 -10.30
N ILE A 51 5.82 2.51 -11.60
CA ILE A 51 5.09 1.87 -12.69
C ILE A 51 5.37 0.36 -12.71
N SER A 52 6.62 -0.06 -12.49
CA SER A 52 6.95 -1.48 -12.47
C SER A 52 6.38 -2.19 -11.24
N ALA A 53 6.27 -1.54 -10.09
CA ALA A 53 5.58 -2.08 -8.92
C ALA A 53 4.10 -2.39 -9.23
N ALA A 54 3.45 -1.59 -10.08
CA ALA A 54 2.09 -1.86 -10.52
C ALA A 54 1.94 -3.21 -11.26
N VAL A 55 2.96 -3.63 -11.99
CA VAL A 55 2.97 -4.89 -12.76
C VAL A 55 3.52 -6.08 -11.94
N GLY A 56 4.46 -5.83 -11.03
CA GLY A 56 5.16 -6.87 -10.28
C GLY A 56 4.29 -7.70 -9.33
N GLY A 57 3.20 -7.10 -8.80
CA GLY A 57 2.38 -7.74 -7.77
C GLY A 57 1.77 -9.08 -8.16
N PRO A 58 1.04 -9.21 -9.27
CA PRO A 58 0.44 -10.47 -9.69
C PRO A 58 1.47 -11.60 -9.81
N VAL A 59 2.62 -11.33 -10.42
CA VAL A 59 3.69 -12.32 -10.63
C VAL A 59 4.30 -12.77 -9.29
N LEU A 60 4.68 -11.81 -8.43
CA LEU A 60 5.22 -12.11 -7.10
C LEU A 60 4.22 -12.87 -6.23
N GLY A 61 2.94 -12.52 -6.32
CA GLY A 61 1.89 -13.22 -5.60
C GLY A 61 1.75 -14.67 -6.01
N ALA A 62 1.74 -14.95 -7.31
CA ALA A 62 1.71 -16.30 -7.84
C ALA A 62 2.95 -17.11 -7.39
N LEU A 63 4.14 -16.52 -7.36
CA LEU A 63 5.36 -17.14 -6.85
C LEU A 63 5.27 -17.42 -5.34
N LEU A 64 4.75 -16.45 -4.55
CA LEU A 64 4.52 -16.61 -3.11
C LEU A 64 3.55 -17.76 -2.82
N ASP A 65 2.51 -17.92 -3.65
CA ASP A 65 1.51 -18.96 -3.45
C ASP A 65 2.01 -20.37 -3.83
N ARG A 66 2.98 -20.47 -4.71
CA ARG A 66 3.60 -21.74 -5.12
C ARG A 66 4.64 -22.27 -4.14
N THR A 67 5.24 -21.38 -3.33
CA THR A 67 6.35 -21.79 -2.46
C THR A 67 5.87 -22.34 -1.11
N HIS A 68 6.56 -23.40 -0.62
CA HIS A 68 6.38 -23.91 0.75
C HIS A 68 6.95 -22.96 1.81
N ARG A 69 7.93 -22.14 1.44
CA ARG A 69 8.65 -21.24 2.36
C ARG A 69 8.56 -19.80 1.88
N PRO A 70 7.35 -19.19 1.96
CA PRO A 70 7.14 -17.83 1.48
C PRO A 70 8.05 -16.80 2.15
N GLY A 71 8.46 -17.02 3.39
CA GLY A 71 9.41 -16.17 4.09
C GLY A 71 10.78 -16.13 3.40
N ARG A 72 11.27 -17.23 2.85
CA ARG A 72 12.53 -17.24 2.09
C ARG A 72 12.41 -16.49 0.76
N LEU A 73 11.27 -16.61 0.09
CA LEU A 73 11.00 -15.87 -1.15
C LEU A 73 10.93 -14.36 -0.84
N LEU A 74 10.23 -13.98 0.22
CA LEU A 74 10.16 -12.58 0.66
C LEU A 74 11.55 -12.05 1.04
N ALA A 75 12.34 -12.82 1.79
CA ALA A 75 13.71 -12.42 2.11
C ALA A 75 14.58 -12.27 0.85
N GLY A 76 14.42 -13.16 -0.14
CA GLY A 76 15.07 -13.04 -1.44
C GLY A 76 14.65 -11.77 -2.19
N ALA A 77 13.36 -11.44 -2.19
CA ALA A 77 12.85 -10.21 -2.79
C ALA A 77 13.39 -8.96 -2.11
N LEU A 78 13.46 -8.96 -0.76
CA LEU A 78 14.07 -7.87 0.03
C LEU A 78 15.56 -7.68 -0.31
N VAL A 79 16.32 -8.78 -0.42
CA VAL A 79 17.75 -8.72 -0.80
C VAL A 79 17.90 -8.16 -2.20
N LEU A 80 17.12 -8.66 -3.17
CA LEU A 80 17.20 -8.19 -4.56
C LEU A 80 16.76 -6.72 -4.68
N TYR A 81 15.76 -6.29 -3.92
CA TYR A 81 15.33 -4.89 -3.87
C TYR A 81 16.44 -4.00 -3.29
N ALA A 82 17.03 -4.38 -2.16
CA ALA A 82 18.14 -3.68 -1.53
C ALA A 82 19.38 -3.59 -2.44
N VAL A 83 19.74 -4.71 -3.11
CA VAL A 83 20.83 -4.76 -4.10
C VAL A 83 20.49 -3.86 -5.28
N GLY A 84 19.26 -3.88 -5.78
CA GLY A 84 18.79 -3.00 -6.85
C GLY A 84 18.98 -1.51 -6.51
N LEU A 85 18.54 -1.09 -5.32
CA LEU A 85 18.75 0.29 -4.83
C LEU A 85 20.24 0.65 -4.75
N GLY A 86 21.06 -0.23 -4.20
CA GLY A 86 22.52 -0.02 -4.12
C GLY A 86 23.17 0.05 -5.50
N THR A 87 22.70 -0.75 -6.45
CA THR A 87 23.19 -0.76 -7.84
C THR A 87 22.79 0.52 -8.57
N ILE A 88 21.56 1.01 -8.38
CA ILE A 88 21.13 2.31 -8.92
C ILE A 88 22.01 3.42 -8.35
N LEU A 89 22.23 3.43 -7.03
CA LEU A 89 23.08 4.42 -6.37
C LEU A 89 24.50 4.42 -6.93
N GLY A 90 25.10 3.25 -7.10
CA GLY A 90 26.47 3.11 -7.64
C GLY A 90 26.60 3.49 -9.12
N GLY A 91 25.52 3.29 -9.90
CA GLY A 91 25.48 3.57 -11.34
C GLY A 91 25.08 5.00 -11.69
N LEU A 92 24.43 5.70 -10.79
CA LEU A 92 23.88 7.03 -11.02
C LEU A 92 24.99 8.03 -11.35
N GLY A 93 24.89 8.70 -12.49
CA GLY A 93 25.92 9.61 -13.01
C GLY A 93 27.15 8.93 -13.63
N ARG A 94 27.24 7.59 -13.59
CA ARG A 94 28.35 6.82 -14.17
C ARG A 94 27.94 5.97 -15.37
N TRP A 95 26.70 5.43 -15.32
CA TRP A 95 26.18 4.58 -16.38
C TRP A 95 25.23 5.33 -17.30
N PRO A 96 24.99 4.82 -18.50
CA PRO A 96 23.95 5.36 -19.39
C PRO A 96 22.60 5.37 -18.63
N PHE A 97 21.87 6.46 -18.78
CA PHE A 97 20.59 6.66 -18.07
C PHE A 97 19.59 5.54 -18.31
N ALA A 98 19.53 4.99 -19.54
CA ALA A 98 18.66 3.87 -19.90
C ALA A 98 18.94 2.60 -19.05
N VAL A 99 20.21 2.33 -18.72
CA VAL A 99 20.60 1.19 -17.87
C VAL A 99 20.11 1.41 -16.45
N THR A 100 20.27 2.60 -15.92
CA THR A 100 19.80 2.96 -14.56
C THR A 100 18.28 2.86 -14.45
N ILE A 101 17.55 3.33 -15.46
CA ILE A 101 16.07 3.20 -15.55
C ILE A 101 15.65 1.74 -15.62
N LEU A 102 16.33 0.92 -16.41
CA LEU A 102 16.03 -0.52 -16.51
C LEU A 102 16.22 -1.23 -15.15
N ILE A 103 17.31 -0.93 -14.46
CA ILE A 103 17.56 -1.47 -13.11
C ILE A 103 16.48 -0.99 -12.14
N ALA A 104 16.08 0.28 -12.19
CA ALA A 104 15.01 0.84 -11.38
C ALA A 104 13.67 0.13 -11.65
N ALA A 105 13.34 -0.12 -12.92
CA ALA A 105 12.15 -0.85 -13.30
C ALA A 105 12.16 -2.30 -12.79
N VAL A 106 13.28 -3.02 -12.94
CA VAL A 106 13.42 -4.39 -12.40
C VAL A 106 13.31 -4.40 -10.88
N THR A 107 13.92 -3.44 -10.20
CA THR A 107 13.85 -3.28 -8.75
C THR A 107 12.41 -3.03 -8.29
N GLY A 108 11.69 -2.13 -8.94
CA GLY A 108 10.31 -1.79 -8.62
C GLY A 108 9.32 -2.95 -8.75
N LEU A 109 9.57 -3.93 -9.63
CA LEU A 109 8.76 -5.15 -9.72
C LEU A 109 8.67 -5.89 -8.37
N LEU A 110 9.63 -5.70 -7.47
CA LEU A 110 9.71 -6.36 -6.17
C LEU A 110 8.95 -5.62 -5.06
N GLY A 111 8.59 -4.34 -5.24
CA GLY A 111 7.90 -3.51 -4.24
C GLY A 111 6.65 -4.16 -3.63
N PRO A 112 5.75 -4.80 -4.41
CA PRO A 112 4.58 -5.47 -3.85
C PRO A 112 4.88 -6.62 -2.90
N ALA A 113 6.10 -7.18 -2.88
CA ALA A 113 6.51 -8.17 -1.90
C ALA A 113 6.64 -7.56 -0.49
N LEU A 114 7.15 -6.31 -0.40
CA LEU A 114 7.36 -5.59 0.85
C LEU A 114 6.04 -5.16 1.49
N SER A 115 5.01 -4.97 0.69
CA SER A 115 3.67 -4.56 1.10
C SER A 115 2.70 -5.75 1.16
N GLY A 116 1.96 -6.01 0.09
CA GLY A 116 0.91 -7.03 0.03
C GLY A 116 1.41 -8.46 0.26
N GLY A 117 2.62 -8.79 -0.24
CA GLY A 117 3.24 -10.10 -0.03
C GLY A 117 3.51 -10.41 1.43
N TRP A 118 3.93 -9.41 2.20
CA TRP A 118 4.13 -9.52 3.64
C TRP A 118 2.81 -9.70 4.38
N THR A 119 1.83 -8.81 4.16
CA THR A 119 0.49 -8.87 4.78
C THR A 119 -0.21 -10.20 4.54
N ALA A 120 -0.06 -10.82 3.38
CA ALA A 120 -0.63 -12.12 3.05
C ALA A 120 -0.16 -13.25 3.99
N GLN A 121 0.95 -13.07 4.73
CA GLN A 121 1.47 -14.07 5.66
C GLN A 121 0.88 -13.96 7.08
N LEU A 122 0.16 -12.87 7.39
CA LEU A 122 -0.33 -12.58 8.74
C LEU A 122 -1.15 -13.72 9.38
N PRO A 123 -2.06 -14.45 8.67
CA PRO A 123 -2.83 -15.55 9.23
C PRO A 123 -1.99 -16.77 9.68
N ARG A 124 -0.70 -16.80 9.35
CA ARG A 124 0.24 -17.85 9.81
C ARG A 124 0.92 -17.49 11.12
N VAL A 125 0.84 -16.20 11.48
CA VAL A 125 1.51 -15.64 12.67
C VAL A 125 0.56 -15.59 13.85
N VAL A 126 -0.75 -15.39 13.59
CA VAL A 126 -1.78 -15.25 14.62
C VAL A 126 -2.91 -16.24 14.42
N SER A 127 -3.63 -16.56 15.49
CA SER A 127 -4.88 -17.32 15.44
C SER A 127 -6.01 -16.50 14.81
N GLY A 128 -7.04 -17.17 14.26
CA GLY A 128 -8.17 -16.53 13.61
C GLY A 128 -8.86 -15.46 14.48
N ASP A 129 -8.98 -15.70 15.79
CA ASP A 129 -9.60 -14.76 16.74
C ASP A 129 -8.82 -13.46 16.89
N GLN A 130 -7.50 -13.51 16.74
CA GLN A 130 -6.61 -12.34 16.82
C GLN A 130 -6.44 -11.62 15.49
N LEU A 131 -6.88 -12.22 14.39
CA LEU A 131 -6.66 -11.70 13.04
C LEU A 131 -7.26 -10.30 12.82
N PRO A 132 -8.48 -9.94 13.29
CA PRO A 132 -9.02 -8.59 13.13
C PRO A 132 -8.14 -7.52 13.78
N ARG A 133 -7.66 -7.77 15.00
CA ARG A 133 -6.72 -6.88 15.69
C ARG A 133 -5.37 -6.81 14.98
N ALA A 134 -4.87 -7.94 14.50
CA ALA A 134 -3.60 -8.01 13.79
C ALA A 134 -3.66 -7.26 12.46
N ASN A 135 -4.79 -7.28 11.75
CA ASN A 135 -5.01 -6.49 10.53
C ASN A 135 -4.93 -4.97 10.80
N ALA A 136 -5.53 -4.51 11.90
CA ALA A 136 -5.44 -3.10 12.29
C ALA A 136 -3.99 -2.70 12.62
N LEU A 137 -3.27 -3.54 13.38
CA LEU A 137 -1.85 -3.31 13.70
C LEU A 137 -0.95 -3.36 12.45
N ASP A 138 -1.24 -4.27 11.50
CA ASP A 138 -0.50 -4.33 10.25
C ASP A 138 -0.77 -3.10 9.37
N ALA A 139 -2.02 -2.61 9.30
CA ALA A 139 -2.36 -1.36 8.63
C ALA A 139 -1.66 -0.15 9.24
N MET A 140 -1.49 -0.11 10.58
CA MET A 140 -0.73 0.95 11.25
C MET A 140 0.72 1.01 10.77
N THR A 141 1.35 -0.12 10.42
CA THR A 141 2.72 -0.12 9.92
C THR A 141 2.86 0.57 8.56
N PHE A 142 1.81 0.56 7.73
CA PHE A 142 1.77 1.36 6.50
C PHE A 142 1.71 2.85 6.81
N ASN A 143 0.81 3.28 7.72
CA ASN A 143 0.68 4.68 8.08
C ASN A 143 1.97 5.22 8.72
N MET A 144 2.63 4.42 9.56
CA MET A 144 3.94 4.77 10.12
C MET A 144 5.00 4.91 9.02
N ALA A 145 5.03 3.99 8.07
CA ALA A 145 6.01 3.99 6.99
C ALA A 145 5.79 5.19 6.05
N SER A 146 4.54 5.46 5.66
CA SER A 146 4.19 6.60 4.80
C SER A 146 4.51 7.95 5.44
N LEU A 147 4.43 8.06 6.78
CA LEU A 147 4.85 9.24 7.52
C LEU A 147 6.37 9.33 7.64
N ALA A 148 6.99 8.24 8.12
CA ALA A 148 8.41 8.23 8.46
C ALA A 148 9.32 8.15 7.23
N GLY A 149 8.92 7.44 6.16
CA GLY A 149 9.76 7.20 5.00
C GLY A 149 10.25 8.48 4.32
N PRO A 150 9.35 9.33 3.79
CA PRO A 150 9.73 10.59 3.15
C PRO A 150 10.43 11.56 4.12
N ALA A 151 10.00 11.61 5.39
CA ALA A 151 10.63 12.46 6.40
C ALA A 151 12.07 12.03 6.69
N LEU A 152 12.33 10.73 6.82
CA LEU A 152 13.68 10.19 6.97
C LEU A 152 14.51 10.42 5.71
N ALA A 153 13.93 10.28 4.51
CA ALA A 153 14.67 10.55 3.28
C ALA A 153 15.16 11.99 3.22
N GLY A 154 14.28 12.96 3.50
CA GLY A 154 14.62 14.38 3.53
C GLY A 154 15.63 14.72 4.63
N GLY A 155 15.35 14.30 5.87
CA GLY A 155 16.22 14.59 7.02
C GLY A 155 17.62 13.97 6.90
N VAL A 156 17.74 12.74 6.42
CA VAL A 156 19.04 12.10 6.16
C VAL A 156 19.76 12.78 5.00
N ALA A 157 19.02 13.14 3.93
CA ALA A 157 19.61 13.84 2.79
C ALA A 157 20.17 15.21 3.18
N GLU A 158 19.48 15.93 4.05
CA GLU A 158 19.94 17.22 4.58
C GLU A 158 21.15 17.08 5.51
N ALA A 159 21.11 16.12 6.45
CA ALA A 159 22.14 15.96 7.46
C ALA A 159 23.41 15.27 6.96
N LEU A 160 23.29 14.28 6.08
CA LEU A 160 24.38 13.38 5.67
C LEU A 160 24.59 13.33 4.15
N GLY A 161 23.79 14.06 3.40
CA GLY A 161 23.79 14.06 1.93
C GLY A 161 22.79 13.05 1.33
N ALA A 162 22.26 13.39 0.16
CA ALA A 162 21.23 12.62 -0.51
C ALA A 162 21.58 11.13 -0.77
N PRO A 163 22.81 10.74 -1.14
CA PRO A 163 23.18 9.33 -1.29
C PRO A 163 23.01 8.50 -0.01
N MET A 164 23.22 9.09 1.16
CA MET A 164 23.06 8.41 2.44
C MET A 164 21.59 8.07 2.74
N ALA A 165 20.64 8.82 2.21
CA ALA A 165 19.23 8.47 2.31
C ALA A 165 18.92 7.12 1.64
N VAL A 166 19.53 6.83 0.47
CA VAL A 166 19.40 5.53 -0.19
C VAL A 166 20.06 4.43 0.66
N VAL A 167 21.22 4.68 1.24
CA VAL A 167 21.92 3.72 2.12
C VAL A 167 21.05 3.38 3.34
N VAL A 168 20.45 4.38 3.99
CA VAL A 168 19.56 4.16 5.14
C VAL A 168 18.32 3.36 4.73
N SER A 169 17.72 3.64 3.57
CA SER A 169 16.62 2.83 3.02
C SER A 169 17.03 1.35 2.86
N VAL A 170 18.20 1.10 2.28
CA VAL A 170 18.76 -0.27 2.13
C VAL A 170 18.96 -0.94 3.49
N VAL A 171 19.48 -0.22 4.48
CA VAL A 171 19.69 -0.74 5.86
C VAL A 171 18.35 -1.10 6.50
N LEU A 172 17.32 -0.24 6.39
CA LEU A 172 15.98 -0.53 6.91
C LEU A 172 15.40 -1.80 6.28
N ILE A 173 15.53 -1.97 4.96
CA ILE A 173 15.10 -3.19 4.26
C ILE A 173 15.90 -4.41 4.76
N ALA A 174 17.20 -4.27 4.94
CA ALA A 174 18.04 -5.35 5.46
C ALA A 174 17.67 -5.77 6.89
N LEU A 175 17.26 -4.83 7.74
CA LEU A 175 16.78 -5.12 9.11
C LEU A 175 15.49 -5.94 9.12
N ALA A 176 14.73 -5.96 8.04
CA ALA A 176 13.53 -6.80 7.91
C ALA A 176 13.85 -8.26 7.55
N LEU A 177 15.05 -8.56 7.04
CA LEU A 177 15.44 -9.90 6.55
C LEU A 177 15.26 -11.01 7.58
N PRO A 178 15.68 -10.87 8.85
CA PRO A 178 15.48 -11.93 9.83
C PRO A 178 14.00 -12.25 10.06
N ALA A 179 13.14 -11.23 10.09
CA ALA A 179 11.72 -11.41 10.28
C ALA A 179 11.08 -12.09 9.06
N ALA A 180 11.48 -11.74 7.85
CA ALA A 180 11.05 -12.41 6.62
C ALA A 180 11.49 -13.87 6.58
N TRP A 181 12.78 -14.12 6.83
CA TRP A 181 13.38 -15.46 6.75
C TRP A 181 12.75 -16.45 7.71
N MET A 182 12.41 -15.99 8.92
CA MET A 182 11.84 -16.81 9.99
C MET A 182 10.32 -17.00 9.90
N LEU A 183 9.64 -16.41 8.92
CA LEU A 183 8.20 -16.59 8.70
C LEU A 183 7.84 -18.08 8.63
N PRO A 184 6.72 -18.48 9.26
CA PRO A 184 6.30 -19.87 9.28
C PRO A 184 6.08 -20.44 7.87
N ALA A 185 6.59 -21.64 7.64
CA ALA A 185 6.36 -22.39 6.40
C ALA A 185 4.88 -22.78 6.26
N ARG A 186 4.42 -23.02 5.05
CA ARG A 186 3.11 -23.65 4.82
C ARG A 186 3.12 -25.07 5.37
N PRO A 187 2.06 -25.52 6.07
CA PRO A 187 1.87 -26.93 6.34
C PRO A 187 1.87 -27.70 5.03
N GLY A 188 2.46 -28.88 5.00
CA GLY A 188 2.78 -29.63 3.81
C GLY A 188 1.64 -29.70 2.78
N ARG A 189 1.95 -29.28 1.57
CA ARG A 189 1.07 -29.47 0.42
C ARG A 189 1.17 -30.95 0.04
N VAL A 190 0.08 -31.65 0.04
CA VAL A 190 0.00 -33.01 -0.54
C VAL A 190 0.52 -32.91 -1.98
N LEU A 191 1.57 -33.67 -2.28
CA LEU A 191 2.13 -33.84 -3.62
C LEU A 191 1.02 -34.32 -4.56
N GLY A 192 0.46 -33.45 -5.37
CA GLY A 192 -0.66 -33.76 -6.28
C GLY A 192 -1.18 -32.55 -7.07
N VAL A 193 -0.62 -31.36 -6.87
CA VAL A 193 -1.05 -30.20 -7.64
C VAL A 193 -0.43 -30.21 -9.03
N ARG A 194 -1.31 -30.31 -10.02
CA ARG A 194 -1.01 -30.11 -11.45
C ARG A 194 -0.03 -28.96 -11.61
N ALA A 195 0.98 -29.14 -12.45
CA ALA A 195 1.89 -28.09 -12.89
C ALA A 195 1.10 -27.07 -13.73
N THR A 196 0.34 -26.20 -13.06
CA THR A 196 -0.34 -25.08 -13.72
C THR A 196 0.69 -24.05 -14.12
N SER A 197 0.52 -23.42 -15.27
CA SER A 197 1.41 -22.34 -15.71
C SER A 197 1.23 -21.11 -14.79
N VAL A 198 2.24 -20.24 -14.68
CA VAL A 198 2.12 -18.97 -13.94
C VAL A 198 0.96 -18.14 -14.49
N THR A 199 0.76 -18.16 -15.80
CA THR A 199 -0.33 -17.46 -16.47
C THR A 199 -1.71 -17.96 -16.04
N SER A 200 -1.90 -19.28 -15.84
CA SER A 200 -3.16 -19.83 -15.35
C SER A 200 -3.46 -19.39 -13.91
N ASP A 201 -2.44 -19.27 -13.06
CA ASP A 201 -2.62 -18.77 -11.70
C ASP A 201 -2.96 -17.27 -11.71
N LEU A 202 -2.33 -16.48 -12.60
CA LEU A 202 -2.65 -15.06 -12.77
C LEU A 202 -4.13 -14.87 -13.12
N VAL A 203 -4.62 -15.64 -14.09
CA VAL A 203 -6.04 -15.62 -14.49
C VAL A 203 -6.93 -16.09 -13.33
N ALA A 204 -6.52 -17.13 -12.60
CA ALA A 204 -7.28 -17.65 -11.46
C ALA A 204 -7.41 -16.60 -10.35
N GLY A 205 -6.34 -15.87 -10.02
CA GLY A 205 -6.37 -14.79 -9.02
C GLY A 205 -7.32 -13.66 -9.40
N VAL A 206 -7.25 -13.19 -10.65
CA VAL A 206 -8.17 -12.17 -11.17
C VAL A 206 -9.62 -12.68 -11.15
N ARG A 207 -9.85 -13.92 -11.59
CA ARG A 207 -11.19 -14.54 -11.57
C ARG A 207 -11.75 -14.63 -10.16
N VAL A 208 -10.93 -14.96 -9.16
CA VAL A 208 -11.38 -15.02 -7.75
C VAL A 208 -11.69 -13.62 -7.23
N ILE A 209 -10.88 -12.60 -7.56
CA ILE A 209 -11.16 -11.20 -7.16
C ILE A 209 -12.50 -10.75 -7.74
N LEU A 210 -12.76 -11.00 -9.02
CA LEU A 210 -13.97 -10.56 -9.70
C LEU A 210 -15.19 -11.45 -9.37
N GLY A 211 -14.96 -12.74 -9.15
CA GLY A 211 -16.03 -13.72 -8.92
C GLY A 211 -16.55 -13.77 -7.48
N ARG A 212 -15.88 -13.15 -6.51
CA ARG A 212 -16.34 -13.03 -5.12
C ARG A 212 -16.83 -11.61 -4.83
N PRO A 213 -18.14 -11.37 -4.70
CA PRO A 213 -18.69 -10.02 -4.57
C PRO A 213 -18.05 -9.18 -3.46
N SER A 214 -17.84 -9.73 -2.27
CA SER A 214 -17.19 -9.03 -1.16
C SER A 214 -15.76 -8.60 -1.51
N LEU A 215 -15.00 -9.47 -2.18
CA LEU A 215 -13.63 -9.19 -2.58
C LEU A 215 -13.57 -8.17 -3.73
N ALA A 216 -14.47 -8.31 -4.71
CA ALA A 216 -14.60 -7.37 -5.83
C ALA A 216 -14.95 -5.97 -5.33
N ARG A 217 -15.98 -5.83 -4.46
CA ARG A 217 -16.40 -4.56 -3.85
C ARG A 217 -15.25 -3.91 -3.08
N ALA A 218 -14.62 -4.67 -2.17
CA ALA A 218 -13.53 -4.17 -1.36
C ALA A 218 -12.32 -3.72 -2.22
N THR A 219 -11.99 -4.47 -3.27
CA THR A 219 -10.90 -4.14 -4.18
C THR A 219 -11.22 -2.91 -5.02
N LEU A 220 -12.42 -2.84 -5.61
CA LEU A 220 -12.85 -1.71 -6.43
C LEU A 220 -12.90 -0.41 -5.61
N THR A 221 -13.62 -0.42 -4.48
CA THR A 221 -13.73 0.74 -3.59
C THR A 221 -12.36 1.22 -3.13
N SER A 222 -11.49 0.31 -2.69
CA SER A 222 -10.15 0.67 -2.23
C SER A 222 -9.27 1.23 -3.35
N THR A 223 -9.35 0.69 -4.58
CA THR A 223 -8.58 1.19 -5.73
C THR A 223 -9.05 2.58 -6.14
N VAL A 224 -10.37 2.81 -6.20
CA VAL A 224 -10.92 4.14 -6.53
C VAL A 224 -10.64 5.16 -5.41
N SER A 225 -10.71 4.76 -4.13
CA SER A 225 -10.27 5.61 -3.02
C SER A 225 -8.80 6.00 -3.14
N CYS A 226 -7.92 5.09 -3.59
CA CYS A 226 -6.51 5.41 -3.83
C CYS A 226 -6.30 6.42 -4.97
N ILE A 227 -7.19 6.47 -5.97
CA ILE A 227 -7.16 7.55 -6.97
C ILE A 227 -7.39 8.90 -6.27
N ALA A 228 -8.41 9.02 -5.42
CA ALA A 228 -8.68 10.24 -4.67
C ALA A 228 -7.52 10.63 -3.73
N GLN A 229 -6.88 9.65 -3.08
CA GLN A 229 -5.69 9.87 -2.25
C GLN A 229 -4.50 10.39 -3.07
N GLY A 230 -4.26 9.83 -4.26
CA GLY A 230 -3.23 10.32 -5.19
C GLY A 230 -3.52 11.75 -5.65
N MET A 231 -4.78 12.09 -5.89
CA MET A 231 -5.20 13.46 -6.22
C MET A 231 -4.91 14.43 -5.08
N LEU A 232 -5.25 14.08 -3.84
CA LEU A 232 -4.92 14.89 -2.67
C LEU A 232 -3.40 15.09 -2.55
N MET A 233 -2.62 14.00 -2.72
CA MET A 233 -1.16 14.06 -2.62
C MET A 233 -0.55 15.06 -3.61
N ALA A 234 -1.04 15.07 -4.85
CA ALA A 234 -0.59 16.03 -5.87
C ALA A 234 -0.94 17.50 -5.51
N CYS A 235 -2.01 17.71 -4.73
CA CYS A 235 -2.41 19.04 -4.27
C CYS A 235 -1.62 19.54 -3.05
N ILE A 236 -0.96 18.65 -2.29
CA ILE A 236 -0.31 18.99 -1.01
C ILE A 236 0.68 20.17 -1.10
N PRO A 237 1.61 20.22 -2.07
CA PRO A 237 2.54 21.36 -2.17
C PRO A 237 1.81 22.70 -2.40
N LEU A 238 0.80 22.72 -3.27
CA LEU A 238 0.00 23.90 -3.54
C LEU A 238 -0.89 24.30 -2.36
N LEU A 239 -1.39 23.34 -1.59
CA LEU A 239 -2.12 23.61 -0.34
C LEU A 239 -1.19 24.21 0.71
N GLY A 240 0.04 23.71 0.83
CA GLY A 240 1.06 24.31 1.68
C GLY A 240 1.34 25.76 1.28
N GLU A 241 1.59 26.02 0.01
CA GLU A 241 1.92 27.34 -0.50
C GLU A 241 0.74 28.32 -0.40
N ARG A 242 -0.42 27.97 -0.97
CA ARG A 242 -1.55 28.91 -1.13
C ARG A 242 -2.39 29.09 0.14
N VAL A 243 -2.48 28.05 1.00
CA VAL A 243 -3.35 28.08 2.19
C VAL A 243 -2.56 28.26 3.47
N LEU A 244 -1.36 27.67 3.56
CA LEU A 244 -0.51 27.75 4.76
C LEU A 244 0.65 28.74 4.61
N GLY A 245 0.81 29.35 3.45
CA GLY A 245 1.79 30.41 3.17
C GLY A 245 3.19 29.92 2.76
N GLU A 246 3.44 28.60 2.76
CA GLU A 246 4.72 28.02 2.38
C GLU A 246 4.56 26.57 1.87
N ALA A 247 5.15 26.23 0.73
CA ALA A 247 5.03 24.88 0.14
C ALA A 247 5.53 23.76 1.09
N GLY A 248 6.59 24.03 1.86
CA GLY A 248 7.14 23.11 2.85
C GLY A 248 6.14 22.73 3.97
N ARG A 249 5.19 23.62 4.27
CA ARG A 249 4.11 23.34 5.25
C ARG A 249 3.12 22.28 4.80
N GLY A 250 3.13 21.89 3.52
CA GLY A 250 2.41 20.73 3.02
C GLY A 250 2.77 19.45 3.77
N ALA A 251 4.01 19.31 4.26
CA ALA A 251 4.43 18.18 5.09
C ALA A 251 3.63 18.06 6.40
N VAL A 252 3.16 19.17 6.97
CA VAL A 252 2.29 19.17 8.15
C VAL A 252 0.95 18.51 7.85
N LEU A 253 0.38 18.76 6.65
CA LEU A 253 -0.87 18.14 6.22
C LEU A 253 -0.74 16.62 6.11
N LEU A 254 0.37 16.14 5.54
CA LEU A 254 0.66 14.70 5.46
C LEU A 254 0.81 14.07 6.84
N SER A 255 1.48 14.78 7.75
CA SER A 255 1.63 14.33 9.13
C SER A 255 0.28 14.24 9.84
N CYS A 256 -0.62 15.21 9.63
CA CYS A 256 -1.98 15.18 10.15
C CYS A 256 -2.76 13.95 9.65
N VAL A 257 -2.72 13.67 8.35
CA VAL A 257 -3.36 12.46 7.76
C VAL A 257 -2.83 11.20 8.43
N ALA A 258 -1.51 11.03 8.47
CA ALA A 258 -0.88 9.81 8.96
C ALA A 258 -1.11 9.61 10.47
N ILE A 259 -1.02 10.66 11.28
CA ILE A 259 -1.28 10.59 12.72
C ILE A 259 -2.76 10.24 12.98
N ALA A 260 -3.70 10.88 12.27
CA ALA A 260 -5.12 10.59 12.41
C ALA A 260 -5.44 9.13 11.99
N ALA A 261 -4.85 8.65 10.89
CA ALA A 261 -4.98 7.25 10.45
C ALA A 261 -4.42 6.27 11.48
N LEU A 262 -3.27 6.59 12.07
CA LEU A 262 -2.65 5.79 13.12
C LEU A 262 -3.55 5.72 14.37
N VAL A 263 -4.05 6.84 14.85
CA VAL A 263 -4.95 6.92 16.01
C VAL A 263 -6.24 6.14 15.75
N ALA A 264 -6.86 6.30 14.57
CA ALA A 264 -8.05 5.57 14.18
C ALA A 264 -7.83 4.05 14.15
N ASN A 265 -6.67 3.60 13.68
CA ASN A 265 -6.30 2.17 13.72
C ASN A 265 -6.00 1.66 15.12
N VAL A 266 -5.44 2.49 16.03
CA VAL A 266 -5.30 2.11 17.46
C VAL A 266 -6.66 1.87 18.08
N VAL A 267 -7.62 2.78 17.85
CA VAL A 267 -9.00 2.62 18.33
C VAL A 267 -9.63 1.36 17.74
N LEU A 268 -9.51 1.14 16.44
CA LEU A 268 -10.03 -0.06 15.77
C LEU A 268 -9.39 -1.36 16.32
N ALA A 269 -8.10 -1.34 16.62
CA ALA A 269 -7.40 -2.48 17.23
C ALA A 269 -7.90 -2.80 18.65
N GLY A 270 -8.40 -1.80 19.37
CA GLY A 270 -9.06 -1.96 20.68
C GLY A 270 -10.45 -2.59 20.56
N PHE A 271 -11.19 -2.27 19.49
CA PHE A 271 -12.56 -2.72 19.26
C PHE A 271 -12.72 -3.41 17.88
N PRO A 272 -11.97 -4.50 17.61
CA PRO A 272 -11.81 -5.03 16.25
C PRO A 272 -13.06 -5.69 15.65
N ARG A 273 -14.12 -5.89 16.42
CA ARG A 273 -15.39 -6.50 15.98
C ARG A 273 -16.59 -5.57 16.14
N SER A 274 -16.38 -4.30 16.44
CA SER A 274 -17.45 -3.33 16.65
C SER A 274 -18.28 -3.04 15.39
N VAL A 275 -17.61 -3.05 14.22
CA VAL A 275 -18.24 -2.76 12.92
C VAL A 275 -17.78 -3.80 11.90
N ALA A 276 -18.67 -4.21 11.00
CA ALA A 276 -18.32 -5.11 9.91
C ALA A 276 -17.30 -4.47 8.96
N PRO A 277 -16.27 -5.22 8.50
CA PRO A 277 -15.25 -4.69 7.58
C PRO A 277 -15.85 -4.09 6.30
N ASP A 278 -16.87 -4.72 5.76
CA ASP A 278 -17.59 -4.23 4.57
C ASP A 278 -18.18 -2.83 4.81
N THR A 279 -18.77 -2.59 5.99
CA THR A 279 -19.30 -1.27 6.38
C THR A 279 -18.18 -0.24 6.52
N ILE A 280 -17.05 -0.60 7.13
CA ILE A 280 -15.91 0.30 7.28
C ILE A 280 -15.40 0.73 5.90
N ILE A 281 -15.34 -0.15 4.92
CA ILE A 281 -14.79 0.16 3.58
C ILE A 281 -15.58 1.27 2.90
N TRP A 282 -16.91 1.15 2.77
CA TRP A 282 -17.69 2.17 2.07
C TRP A 282 -17.90 3.43 2.90
N ALA A 283 -18.10 3.30 4.22
CA ALA A 283 -18.26 4.45 5.11
C ALA A 283 -16.98 5.30 5.15
N SER A 284 -15.80 4.67 5.18
CA SER A 284 -14.52 5.38 5.10
C SER A 284 -14.36 6.14 3.79
N ALA A 285 -14.83 5.59 2.65
CA ALA A 285 -14.81 6.30 1.37
C ALA A 285 -15.71 7.55 1.40
N LEU A 286 -16.90 7.48 2.03
CA LEU A 286 -17.77 8.64 2.23
C LEU A 286 -17.14 9.68 3.15
N VAL A 287 -16.51 9.25 4.24
CA VAL A 287 -15.79 10.15 5.17
C VAL A 287 -14.68 10.88 4.43
N GLN A 288 -13.89 10.18 3.62
CA GLN A 288 -12.86 10.79 2.78
C GLN A 288 -13.45 11.76 1.75
N ALA A 289 -14.57 11.42 1.11
CA ALA A 289 -15.25 12.29 0.16
C ALA A 289 -15.71 13.61 0.82
N ALA A 290 -16.37 13.51 1.97
CA ALA A 290 -16.81 14.69 2.72
C ALA A 290 -15.63 15.56 3.18
N ALA A 291 -14.54 14.94 3.63
CA ALA A 291 -13.33 15.63 4.05
C ALA A 291 -12.64 16.35 2.89
N LEU A 292 -12.54 15.71 1.71
CA LEU A 292 -11.94 16.33 0.52
C LEU A 292 -12.81 17.50 0.00
N ALA A 293 -14.14 17.38 0.06
CA ALA A 293 -15.05 18.48 -0.24
C ALA A 293 -14.86 19.66 0.74
N LEU A 294 -14.67 19.35 2.02
CA LEU A 294 -14.39 20.35 3.04
C LEU A 294 -13.03 21.04 2.80
N ALA A 295 -12.01 20.28 2.40
CA ALA A 295 -10.69 20.84 2.07
C ALA A 295 -10.72 21.84 0.90
N ALA A 296 -11.68 21.69 -0.03
CA ALA A 296 -11.85 22.61 -1.14
C ALA A 296 -12.26 24.04 -0.73
N TRP A 297 -12.69 24.24 0.52
CA TRP A 297 -13.05 25.56 1.06
C TRP A 297 -11.85 26.51 1.21
N GLY A 298 -10.63 25.96 1.29
CA GLY A 298 -9.39 26.74 1.21
C GLY A 298 -9.04 27.56 2.46
N GLN A 299 -9.71 27.35 3.60
CA GLN A 299 -9.33 28.01 4.87
C GLN A 299 -8.35 27.14 5.66
N PRO A 300 -7.29 27.70 6.29
CA PRO A 300 -6.25 26.92 6.98
C PRO A 300 -6.77 25.96 8.04
N VAL A 301 -7.65 26.43 8.94
CA VAL A 301 -8.20 25.60 10.01
C VAL A 301 -9.09 24.49 9.43
N VAL A 302 -9.93 24.83 8.46
CA VAL A 302 -10.82 23.88 7.79
C VAL A 302 -10.00 22.81 7.06
N LEU A 303 -8.90 23.20 6.41
CA LEU A 303 -7.99 22.27 5.73
C LEU A 303 -7.35 21.29 6.71
N ILE A 304 -6.84 21.76 7.86
CA ILE A 304 -6.26 20.88 8.89
C ILE A 304 -7.30 19.88 9.41
N VAL A 305 -8.50 20.34 9.70
CA VAL A 305 -9.61 19.47 10.13
C VAL A 305 -9.96 18.45 9.03
N ALA A 306 -10.03 18.91 7.79
CA ALA A 306 -10.34 18.05 6.65
C ALA A 306 -9.30 16.92 6.49
N VAL A 307 -8.02 17.23 6.52
CA VAL A 307 -6.96 16.19 6.36
C VAL A 307 -6.91 15.23 7.56
N LEU A 308 -7.22 15.68 8.76
CA LEU A 308 -7.40 14.80 9.93
C LEU A 308 -8.56 13.81 9.68
N ILE A 309 -9.69 14.30 9.15
CA ILE A 309 -10.85 13.45 8.83
C ILE A 309 -10.50 12.48 7.69
N VAL A 310 -9.71 12.89 6.67
CA VAL A 310 -9.18 11.97 5.64
C VAL A 310 -8.44 10.81 6.29
N GLY A 311 -7.53 11.10 7.22
CA GLY A 311 -6.77 10.08 7.94
C GLY A 311 -7.65 9.12 8.74
N ILE A 312 -8.67 9.65 9.45
CA ILE A 312 -9.65 8.82 10.19
C ILE A 312 -10.36 7.83 9.25
N GLY A 313 -10.63 8.21 7.99
CA GLY A 313 -11.19 7.29 7.00
C GLY A 313 -10.16 6.30 6.44
N GLU A 314 -8.96 6.76 6.11
CA GLU A 314 -7.94 5.98 5.41
C GLU A 314 -7.41 4.80 6.23
N GLY A 315 -7.07 5.03 7.49
CA GLY A 315 -6.52 3.99 8.35
C GLY A 315 -7.43 2.77 8.51
N PRO A 316 -8.66 2.93 9.02
CA PRO A 316 -9.62 1.84 9.16
C PRO A 316 -10.00 1.18 7.83
N GLN A 317 -10.07 1.93 6.72
CA GLN A 317 -10.37 1.37 5.40
C GLN A 317 -9.32 0.33 4.99
N LEU A 318 -8.03 0.61 5.23
CA LEU A 318 -6.96 -0.33 4.92
C LEU A 318 -7.03 -1.59 5.78
N ALA A 319 -7.27 -1.44 7.08
CA ALA A 319 -7.43 -2.57 8.00
C ALA A 319 -8.64 -3.45 7.62
N ALA A 320 -9.75 -2.85 7.27
CA ALA A 320 -10.96 -3.53 6.82
C ALA A 320 -10.74 -4.25 5.48
N LEU A 321 -10.03 -3.63 4.53
CA LEU A 321 -9.63 -4.27 3.27
C LEU A 321 -8.81 -5.55 3.53
N PHE A 322 -7.85 -5.51 4.45
CA PHE A 322 -7.06 -6.67 4.82
C PHE A 322 -7.94 -7.75 5.47
N ALA A 323 -8.90 -7.36 6.32
CA ALA A 323 -9.84 -8.30 6.93
C ALA A 323 -10.69 -9.01 5.87
N VAL A 324 -11.25 -8.28 4.89
CA VAL A 324 -12.01 -8.88 3.78
C VAL A 324 -11.13 -9.80 2.95
N ARG A 325 -9.92 -9.37 2.58
CA ARG A 325 -8.99 -10.21 1.80
C ARG A 325 -8.62 -11.48 2.55
N HIS A 326 -8.35 -11.42 3.86
CA HIS A 326 -8.03 -12.61 4.65
C HIS A 326 -9.22 -13.55 4.80
N ARG A 327 -10.45 -13.02 4.88
CA ARG A 327 -11.69 -13.80 4.96
C ARG A 327 -12.01 -14.52 3.65
N GLU A 328 -11.88 -13.78 2.53
CA GLU A 328 -12.36 -14.23 1.23
C GLU A 328 -11.28 -14.96 0.39
N ALA A 329 -10.01 -14.67 0.60
CA ALA A 329 -8.95 -15.22 -0.22
C ALA A 329 -8.71 -16.71 0.10
N PRO A 330 -8.81 -17.62 -0.90
CA PRO A 330 -8.37 -19.00 -0.73
C PRO A 330 -6.89 -19.06 -0.35
N ASP A 331 -6.51 -19.98 0.51
CA ASP A 331 -5.13 -20.08 1.01
C ASP A 331 -4.07 -20.18 -0.10
N HIS A 332 -4.42 -20.84 -1.21
CA HIS A 332 -3.52 -21.05 -2.34
C HIS A 332 -3.41 -19.87 -3.30
N LEU A 333 -4.23 -18.83 -3.17
CA LEU A 333 -4.21 -17.59 -3.96
C LEU A 333 -4.07 -16.33 -3.10
N ARG A 334 -3.84 -16.48 -1.79
CA ARG A 334 -3.79 -15.35 -0.85
C ARG A 334 -2.65 -14.38 -1.20
N GLY A 335 -1.46 -14.88 -1.48
CA GLY A 335 -0.32 -14.06 -1.89
C GLY A 335 -0.67 -13.23 -3.12
N GLN A 336 -1.23 -13.86 -4.13
CA GLN A 336 -1.59 -13.20 -5.38
C GLN A 336 -2.69 -12.13 -5.18
N ILE A 337 -3.74 -12.41 -4.41
CA ILE A 337 -4.82 -11.45 -4.13
C ILE A 337 -4.28 -10.21 -3.41
N PHE A 338 -3.38 -10.38 -2.44
CA PHE A 338 -2.81 -9.28 -1.70
C PHE A 338 -1.84 -8.43 -2.55
N THR A 339 -0.94 -9.07 -3.29
CA THR A 339 0.04 -8.35 -4.11
C THR A 339 -0.60 -7.71 -5.35
N THR A 340 -1.56 -8.38 -6.01
CA THR A 340 -2.35 -7.78 -7.09
C THR A 340 -3.12 -6.57 -6.57
N GLY A 341 -3.74 -6.69 -5.41
CA GLY A 341 -4.43 -5.57 -4.79
C GLY A 341 -3.51 -4.43 -4.39
N ALA A 342 -2.26 -4.69 -3.99
CA ALA A 342 -1.26 -3.65 -3.77
C ALA A 342 -0.90 -2.94 -5.08
N SER A 343 -0.64 -3.67 -6.16
CA SER A 343 -0.38 -3.11 -7.49
C SER A 343 -1.54 -2.23 -7.99
N LEU A 344 -2.79 -2.68 -7.85
CA LEU A 344 -3.96 -1.89 -8.23
C LEU A 344 -4.06 -0.57 -7.45
N LYS A 345 -3.75 -0.58 -6.16
CA LYS A 345 -3.72 0.63 -5.32
C LYS A 345 -2.62 1.59 -5.77
N ILE A 346 -1.41 1.09 -6.02
CA ILE A 346 -0.29 1.90 -6.51
C ILE A 346 -0.65 2.54 -7.86
N THR A 347 -1.24 1.77 -8.78
CA THR A 347 -1.71 2.28 -10.08
C THR A 347 -2.79 3.35 -9.90
N GLY A 348 -3.79 3.09 -9.05
CA GLY A 348 -4.86 4.06 -8.76
C GLY A 348 -4.30 5.37 -8.21
N PHE A 349 -3.39 5.28 -7.22
CA PHE A 349 -2.72 6.44 -6.65
C PHE A 349 -1.94 7.25 -7.69
N ALA A 350 -1.16 6.59 -8.54
CA ALA A 350 -0.37 7.24 -9.59
C ALA A 350 -1.27 7.93 -10.63
N LEU A 351 -2.37 7.29 -11.04
CA LEU A 351 -3.36 7.88 -11.95
C LEU A 351 -4.01 9.12 -11.33
N GLY A 352 -4.40 9.04 -10.05
CA GLY A 352 -4.96 10.19 -9.33
C GLY A 352 -4.01 11.37 -9.28
N ALA A 353 -2.75 11.13 -8.92
CA ALA A 353 -1.73 12.16 -8.88
C ALA A 353 -1.47 12.78 -10.26
N ALA A 354 -1.42 11.96 -11.32
CA ALA A 354 -1.20 12.42 -12.69
C ALA A 354 -2.35 13.30 -13.20
N VAL A 355 -3.58 12.99 -12.84
CA VAL A 355 -4.76 13.80 -13.24
C VAL A 355 -4.84 15.08 -12.42
N ALA A 356 -4.63 15.01 -11.10
CA ALA A 356 -4.83 16.17 -10.23
C ALA A 356 -3.72 17.23 -10.39
N GLY A 357 -2.49 16.86 -10.73
CA GLY A 357 -1.39 17.81 -10.90
C GLY A 357 -1.73 18.96 -11.85
N PRO A 358 -2.05 18.68 -13.12
CA PRO A 358 -2.47 19.72 -14.08
C PRO A 358 -3.74 20.46 -13.66
N VAL A 359 -4.76 19.78 -13.12
CA VAL A 359 -6.01 20.41 -12.68
C VAL A 359 -5.76 21.38 -11.53
N ALA A 360 -4.90 21.04 -10.58
CA ALA A 360 -4.60 21.87 -9.42
C ALA A 360 -3.87 23.17 -9.77
N THR A 361 -3.12 23.21 -10.89
CA THR A 361 -2.49 24.45 -11.37
C THR A 361 -3.53 25.45 -11.85
N TRP A 362 -4.64 25.00 -12.44
CA TRP A 362 -5.76 25.85 -12.90
C TRP A 362 -6.69 26.19 -11.74
N SER A 363 -7.12 25.19 -10.98
CA SER A 363 -8.06 25.35 -9.86
C SER A 363 -7.77 24.32 -8.77
N LEU A 364 -7.12 24.76 -7.69
CA LEU A 364 -6.88 23.92 -6.52
C LEU A 364 -8.18 23.46 -5.87
N PRO A 365 -9.22 24.32 -5.64
CA PRO A 365 -10.52 23.84 -5.17
C PRO A 365 -11.18 22.87 -6.14
N GLY A 366 -11.04 23.08 -7.46
CA GLY A 366 -11.55 22.17 -8.48
C GLY A 366 -10.91 20.79 -8.45
N ALA A 367 -9.59 20.71 -8.23
CA ALA A 367 -8.88 19.44 -8.06
C ALA A 367 -9.34 18.68 -6.81
N LEU A 368 -9.56 19.39 -5.69
CA LEU A 368 -10.07 18.78 -4.46
C LEU A 368 -11.54 18.35 -4.58
N ALA A 369 -12.37 19.14 -5.25
CA ALA A 369 -13.75 18.77 -5.54
C ALA A 369 -13.82 17.52 -6.46
N LEU A 370 -12.92 17.42 -7.44
CA LEU A 370 -12.80 16.23 -8.28
C LEU A 370 -12.36 15.02 -7.44
N ALA A 371 -11.37 15.18 -6.56
CA ALA A 371 -10.95 14.13 -5.63
C ALA A 371 -12.10 13.68 -4.70
N ALA A 372 -12.89 14.63 -4.19
CA ALA A 372 -14.08 14.33 -3.39
C ALA A 372 -15.12 13.53 -4.19
N SER A 373 -15.35 13.91 -5.45
CA SER A 373 -16.26 13.19 -6.34
C SER A 373 -15.79 11.77 -6.62
N VAL A 374 -14.50 11.56 -6.83
CA VAL A 374 -13.90 10.23 -7.01
C VAL A 374 -14.05 9.38 -5.74
N ALA A 375 -13.82 9.96 -4.56
CA ALA A 375 -14.02 9.25 -3.29
C ALA A 375 -15.51 8.90 -3.05
N ALA A 376 -16.43 9.78 -3.42
CA ALA A 376 -17.87 9.49 -3.38
C ALA A 376 -18.26 8.36 -4.35
N LEU A 377 -17.71 8.37 -5.57
CA LEU A 377 -17.88 7.28 -6.52
C LEU A 377 -17.31 5.96 -5.98
N ALA A 378 -16.20 5.99 -5.23
CA ALA A 378 -15.67 4.80 -4.58
C ALA A 378 -16.68 4.19 -3.58
N ALA A 379 -17.34 5.03 -2.80
CA ALA A 379 -18.40 4.58 -1.88
C ALA A 379 -19.62 4.01 -2.63
N LEU A 380 -20.06 4.67 -3.70
CA LEU A 380 -21.17 4.20 -4.53
C LEU A 380 -20.83 2.91 -5.26
N ALA A 381 -19.60 2.75 -5.77
CA ALA A 381 -19.14 1.55 -6.44
C ALA A 381 -19.25 0.30 -5.56
N PHE A 382 -19.18 0.46 -4.23
CA PHE A 382 -19.40 -0.63 -3.30
C PHE A 382 -20.79 -1.27 -3.45
N PHE A 383 -21.81 -0.50 -3.80
CA PHE A 383 -23.20 -0.95 -3.92
C PHE A 383 -23.55 -1.43 -5.33
N VAL A 384 -22.74 -1.12 -6.33
CA VAL A 384 -22.96 -1.57 -7.73
C VAL A 384 -22.82 -3.10 -7.87
N ILE A 385 -21.96 -3.71 -7.06
CA ILE A 385 -21.77 -5.16 -7.05
C ILE A 385 -22.72 -5.75 -5.99
N PRO A 386 -23.74 -6.55 -6.36
CA PRO A 386 -24.70 -7.11 -5.42
C PRO A 386 -24.03 -7.98 -4.35
N SER A 387 -24.54 -7.91 -3.10
CA SER A 387 -24.23 -8.93 -2.12
C SER A 387 -24.98 -10.20 -2.51
N THR A 388 -24.27 -11.28 -2.84
CA THR A 388 -24.89 -12.60 -2.84
C THR A 388 -25.26 -12.93 -1.39
N THR A 389 -26.50 -12.65 -0.99
CA THR A 389 -27.10 -13.40 0.11
C THR A 389 -27.09 -14.85 -0.36
N ALA A 390 -26.34 -15.69 0.34
CA ALA A 390 -26.38 -17.11 0.14
C ALA A 390 -27.84 -17.56 0.36
N ASN A 391 -28.58 -17.80 -0.71
CA ASN A 391 -29.69 -18.73 -0.69
C ASN A 391 -29.08 -20.09 -0.41
N SER A 392 -29.02 -20.46 0.86
CA SER A 392 -28.82 -21.84 1.27
C SER A 392 -30.02 -22.63 0.77
N PRO A 393 -29.88 -23.58 -0.16
CA PRO A 393 -30.93 -24.54 -0.48
C PRO A 393 -30.82 -25.70 0.54
N GLU A 394 -31.06 -25.44 1.82
CA GLU A 394 -31.22 -26.47 2.85
C GLU A 394 -32.45 -26.17 3.70
N ALA A 395 -33.64 -26.33 3.11
CA ALA A 395 -34.88 -26.45 3.86
C ALA A 395 -36.01 -27.07 2.99
N VAL A 396 -35.69 -28.10 2.21
CA VAL A 396 -36.76 -28.97 1.64
C VAL A 396 -36.22 -30.40 1.56
N THR A 397 -36.16 -31.11 2.68
CA THR A 397 -36.36 -32.56 2.75
C THR A 397 -36.41 -32.97 4.23
N MET A 398 -37.50 -32.64 4.91
CA MET A 398 -37.96 -33.36 6.09
C MET A 398 -39.47 -33.18 6.18
N SER A 399 -40.22 -33.83 5.27
CA SER A 399 -41.60 -34.22 5.48
C SER A 399 -41.99 -35.24 4.39
N THR A 400 -41.64 -36.50 4.62
CA THR A 400 -42.46 -37.67 4.30
C THR A 400 -41.89 -38.86 5.06
#